data_48918557670194c22045d6813c2998f1
#
_entry.id   48918557670194c22045d6813c2998f1
#
_cell.length_a   1.000
_cell.length_b   1.000
_cell.length_c   1.000
_cell.angle_alpha   90.00
_cell.angle_beta   90.00
_cell.angle_gamma   90.00
#
_symmetry.space_group_name_H-M   'P 1'
#
loop_
_entity.id
_entity.type
_entity.pdbx_description
1 polymer ?
#
loop_
_entity_poly.entity_id
_entity_poly.type
_entity_poly.pdbx_seq_one_letter_code
_entity_poly.pdbx_strand_id
1 'polypeptide(L)'
;MQYGFGAPVSGALSAPETLSRVATEGEAMGYDYITISDHVVIPRDIEARYPYSDTGEFPGRSRGDRHEQLTAVAFIAGATSRLRLVTSVTVVPHRPAVLQAKMLATIDVLSKGRLTFGIGAGWMKEEFEALGVPPFPARGAVTDEYLQACRELWTKDNPQFDGKYVKFANVLFEPKPVQKPHPPIWVGGESGPALRRTAALGDGWYPIGTNPQHRLDSMKRFAAGVERLRRLTREAGRDPAKIDLAYRVTNWGRSLPARADDGERRLFSGESADIVGDLRALRDIGVGHVDFNFGGDTADAMIAGMRRFREDLLSRV
;
A
#
# COMPACT_ATOMS: atom_id res chain seq x y z
N MET A 1 -15.00 -8.10 5.85
CA MET A 1 -13.61 -7.55 5.88
C MET A 1 -12.72 -8.48 5.10
N GLN A 2 -11.82 -7.93 4.28
CA GLN A 2 -10.83 -8.67 3.50
C GLN A 2 -9.46 -8.64 4.19
N TYR A 3 -8.69 -9.72 4.07
CA TYR A 3 -7.42 -9.86 4.76
C TYR A 3 -6.28 -10.10 3.79
N GLY A 4 -5.20 -9.33 3.98
CA GLY A 4 -4.00 -9.41 3.16
C GLY A 4 -2.75 -9.77 3.93
N PHE A 5 -1.68 -10.01 3.19
CA PHE A 5 -0.34 -10.26 3.73
C PHE A 5 0.75 -9.63 2.88
N GLY A 6 1.90 -9.34 3.50
CA GLY A 6 3.06 -8.77 2.80
C GLY A 6 3.83 -9.81 2.01
N ALA A 7 4.18 -9.48 0.76
CA ALA A 7 5.08 -10.29 -0.07
C ALA A 7 6.54 -10.14 0.39
N PRO A 8 7.33 -11.22 0.44
CA PRO A 8 8.76 -11.15 0.77
C PRO A 8 9.60 -10.71 -0.45
N VAL A 9 9.44 -9.48 -0.91
CA VAL A 9 10.14 -8.96 -2.11
C VAL A 9 11.55 -8.47 -1.85
N SER A 10 12.06 -8.64 -0.63
CA SER A 10 13.42 -8.25 -0.27
C SER A 10 14.02 -9.13 0.81
N GLY A 11 15.37 -9.17 0.85
CA GLY A 11 16.14 -9.94 1.83
C GLY A 11 16.19 -11.44 1.53
N ALA A 12 16.48 -12.25 2.54
CA ALA A 12 16.75 -13.68 2.38
C ALA A 12 15.57 -14.50 1.82
N LEU A 13 14.34 -14.01 1.96
CA LEU A 13 13.14 -14.71 1.47
C LEU A 13 12.69 -14.22 0.08
N SER A 14 13.47 -13.39 -0.60
CA SER A 14 13.07 -12.83 -1.89
C SER A 14 13.35 -13.71 -3.11
N ALA A 15 13.88 -14.91 -2.92
CA ALA A 15 14.09 -15.86 -4.02
C ALA A 15 12.77 -16.10 -4.80
N PRO A 16 12.81 -16.20 -6.13
CA PRO A 16 11.60 -16.32 -6.96
C PRO A 16 10.70 -17.50 -6.56
N GLU A 17 11.29 -18.63 -6.18
CA GLU A 17 10.58 -19.83 -5.73
C GLU A 17 9.83 -19.57 -4.41
N THR A 18 10.48 -18.86 -3.47
CA THR A 18 9.88 -18.46 -2.19
C THR A 18 8.72 -17.47 -2.42
N LEU A 19 8.95 -16.46 -3.26
CA LEU A 19 7.93 -15.45 -3.57
C LEU A 19 6.69 -16.09 -4.20
N SER A 20 6.89 -16.97 -5.18
CA SER A 20 5.80 -17.72 -5.83
C SER A 20 5.08 -18.61 -4.83
N ARG A 21 5.82 -19.38 -4.01
CA ARG A 21 5.25 -20.29 -3.02
C ARG A 21 4.45 -19.55 -1.95
N VAL A 22 4.97 -18.46 -1.38
CA VAL A 22 4.25 -17.65 -0.38
C VAL A 22 2.95 -17.08 -0.96
N ALA A 23 2.97 -16.62 -2.21
CA ALA A 23 1.78 -16.09 -2.87
C ALA A 23 0.72 -17.18 -3.10
N THR A 24 1.10 -18.34 -3.63
CA THR A 24 0.18 -19.47 -3.92
C THR A 24 -0.37 -20.11 -2.66
N GLU A 25 0.45 -20.29 -1.61
CA GLU A 25 0.00 -20.79 -0.32
C GLU A 25 -0.95 -19.79 0.38
N GLY A 26 -0.65 -18.47 0.31
CA GLY A 26 -1.55 -17.44 0.82
C GLY A 26 -2.91 -17.46 0.11
N GLU A 27 -2.91 -17.62 -1.22
CA GLU A 27 -4.14 -17.80 -2.00
C GLU A 27 -4.91 -19.07 -1.60
N ALA A 28 -4.21 -20.19 -1.40
CA ALA A 28 -4.81 -21.46 -0.99
C ALA A 28 -5.41 -21.40 0.42
N MET A 29 -4.77 -20.66 1.33
CA MET A 29 -5.30 -20.40 2.69
C MET A 29 -6.54 -19.47 2.67
N GLY A 30 -6.88 -18.85 1.54
CA GLY A 30 -8.01 -17.94 1.41
C GLY A 30 -7.74 -16.52 1.91
N TYR A 31 -6.50 -16.04 1.86
CA TYR A 31 -6.23 -14.61 1.92
C TYR A 31 -6.78 -13.93 0.67
N ASP A 32 -7.26 -12.70 0.84
CA ASP A 32 -7.94 -11.95 -0.24
C ASP A 32 -6.94 -11.17 -1.11
N TYR A 33 -5.83 -10.72 -0.54
CA TYR A 33 -4.84 -9.92 -1.27
C TYR A 33 -3.42 -10.06 -0.72
N ILE A 34 -2.44 -9.76 -1.59
CA ILE A 34 -1.02 -9.67 -1.25
C ILE A 34 -0.53 -8.25 -1.48
N THR A 35 0.31 -7.73 -0.58
CA THR A 35 0.85 -6.37 -0.65
C THR A 35 2.33 -6.38 -1.01
N ILE A 36 2.74 -5.50 -1.92
CA ILE A 36 4.10 -5.44 -2.47
C ILE A 36 4.70 -4.06 -2.22
N SER A 37 5.83 -3.97 -1.50
CA SER A 37 6.52 -2.72 -1.21
C SER A 37 7.33 -2.20 -2.40
N ASP A 38 7.62 -0.89 -2.41
CA ASP A 38 8.37 -0.21 -3.46
C ASP A 38 9.65 0.43 -2.92
N HIS A 39 10.76 0.02 -3.49
CA HIS A 39 12.04 0.71 -3.52
C HIS A 39 12.77 0.24 -4.76
N VAL A 40 13.26 1.17 -5.57
CA VAL A 40 13.99 0.86 -6.79
C VAL A 40 15.48 0.71 -6.49
N VAL A 41 16.02 1.60 -5.68
CA VAL A 41 17.42 1.59 -5.24
C VAL A 41 17.51 2.08 -3.79
N ILE A 42 18.35 1.44 -3.00
CA ILE A 42 18.61 1.89 -1.61
C ILE A 42 20.00 2.53 -1.57
N PRO A 43 20.10 3.85 -1.37
CA PRO A 43 21.36 4.53 -1.15
C PRO A 43 22.10 3.97 0.07
N ARG A 44 23.44 3.96 0.03
CA ARG A 44 24.26 3.50 1.17
C ARG A 44 24.15 4.46 2.35
N ASP A 45 24.13 5.75 2.06
CA ASP A 45 24.00 6.82 3.03
C ASP A 45 22.59 7.42 2.92
N ILE A 46 21.83 7.35 4.00
CA ILE A 46 20.46 7.84 4.08
C ILE A 46 20.40 8.80 5.27
N GLU A 47 20.22 10.08 5.00
CA GLU A 47 20.01 11.14 6.01
C GLU A 47 18.51 11.31 6.31
N ALA A 48 17.66 11.01 5.32
CA ALA A 48 16.21 11.07 5.47
C ALA A 48 15.73 10.13 6.58
N ARG A 49 14.91 10.66 7.50
CA ARG A 49 14.33 9.86 8.57
C ARG A 49 13.16 9.04 8.06
N TYR A 50 13.15 7.75 8.38
CA TYR A 50 12.04 6.86 8.05
C TYR A 50 10.78 7.25 8.84
N PRO A 51 9.66 7.55 8.17
CA PRO A 51 8.48 8.13 8.82
C PRO A 51 7.64 7.15 9.65
N TYR A 52 7.97 5.86 9.65
CA TYR A 52 7.18 4.81 10.32
C TYR A 52 7.94 4.11 11.46
N SER A 53 9.01 4.74 11.97
CA SER A 53 9.80 4.27 13.09
C SER A 53 10.04 5.43 14.06
N ASP A 54 9.95 5.16 15.37
CA ASP A 54 10.24 6.15 16.41
C ASP A 54 11.70 6.61 16.39
N THR A 55 12.63 5.71 16.02
CA THR A 55 14.06 6.04 15.88
C THR A 55 14.34 6.82 14.61
N GLY A 56 13.48 6.72 13.58
CA GLY A 56 13.69 7.24 12.24
C GLY A 56 14.62 6.37 11.39
N GLU A 57 15.03 5.21 11.90
CA GLU A 57 15.84 4.25 11.14
C GLU A 57 14.97 3.44 10.16
N PHE A 58 15.50 3.25 8.96
CA PHE A 58 14.85 2.44 7.94
C PHE A 58 15.25 0.96 8.11
N PRO A 59 14.32 0.06 8.48
CA PRO A 59 14.64 -1.36 8.69
C PRO A 59 15.02 -2.09 7.40
N GLY A 60 14.67 -1.53 6.25
CA GLY A 60 15.00 -2.07 4.92
C GLY A 60 16.42 -1.78 4.44
N ARG A 61 17.32 -1.26 5.29
CA ARG A 61 18.77 -1.11 4.98
C ARG A 61 19.51 -2.43 4.85
N SER A 62 18.85 -3.54 5.15
CA SER A 62 19.47 -4.86 5.10
C SER A 62 20.04 -5.14 3.70
N ARG A 63 21.24 -5.75 3.70
CA ARG A 63 21.84 -6.28 2.49
C ARG A 63 21.00 -7.46 1.99
N GLY A 64 20.82 -7.54 0.69
CA GLY A 64 20.07 -8.63 0.07
C GLY A 64 19.33 -8.14 -1.17
N ASP A 65 18.81 -9.09 -1.91
CA ASP A 65 18.04 -8.82 -3.10
C ASP A 65 16.80 -8.00 -2.77
N ARG A 66 16.42 -7.16 -3.69
CA ARG A 66 15.17 -6.40 -3.65
C ARG A 66 14.63 -6.29 -5.07
N HIS A 67 13.44 -6.83 -5.25
CA HIS A 67 12.79 -6.79 -6.56
C HIS A 67 12.13 -5.44 -6.81
N GLU A 68 12.17 -5.01 -8.07
CA GLU A 68 11.38 -3.87 -8.52
C GLU A 68 9.89 -4.21 -8.40
N GLN A 69 9.13 -3.29 -7.84
CA GLN A 69 7.76 -3.54 -7.38
C GLN A 69 6.83 -4.03 -8.49
N LEU A 70 6.73 -3.29 -9.60
CA LEU A 70 5.75 -3.60 -10.65
C LEU A 70 6.10 -4.88 -11.40
N THR A 71 7.40 -5.17 -11.53
CA THR A 71 7.89 -6.44 -12.07
C THR A 71 7.52 -7.61 -11.14
N ALA A 72 7.69 -7.44 -9.82
CA ALA A 72 7.29 -8.46 -8.85
C ALA A 72 5.76 -8.66 -8.81
N VAL A 73 4.98 -7.58 -8.95
CA VAL A 73 3.51 -7.66 -9.09
C VAL A 73 3.11 -8.48 -10.30
N ALA A 74 3.75 -8.25 -11.46
CA ALA A 74 3.48 -9.02 -12.68
C ALA A 74 3.85 -10.51 -12.53
N PHE A 75 4.98 -10.81 -11.86
CA PHE A 75 5.39 -12.17 -11.55
C PHE A 75 4.37 -12.90 -10.67
N ILE A 76 3.92 -12.27 -9.58
CA ILE A 76 2.91 -12.82 -8.67
C ILE A 76 1.57 -12.98 -9.38
N ALA A 77 1.22 -12.04 -10.27
CA ALA A 77 0.00 -12.13 -11.08
C ALA A 77 -0.06 -13.39 -11.93
N GLY A 78 1.09 -13.79 -12.50
CA GLY A 78 1.22 -15.02 -13.29
C GLY A 78 1.18 -16.31 -12.44
N ALA A 79 1.58 -16.24 -11.16
CA ALA A 79 1.61 -17.37 -10.25
C ALA A 79 0.28 -17.61 -9.51
N THR A 80 -0.64 -16.65 -9.51
CA THR A 80 -1.91 -16.68 -8.75
C THR A 80 -3.12 -16.46 -9.66
N SER A 81 -4.32 -16.78 -9.18
CA SER A 81 -5.54 -16.69 -9.99
C SER A 81 -6.64 -15.83 -9.39
N ARG A 82 -6.72 -15.71 -8.07
CA ARG A 82 -7.77 -14.97 -7.33
C ARG A 82 -7.24 -13.85 -6.47
N LEU A 83 -6.02 -14.01 -5.94
CA LEU A 83 -5.39 -13.10 -5.00
C LEU A 83 -5.26 -11.69 -5.62
N ARG A 84 -5.83 -10.67 -4.97
CA ARG A 84 -5.65 -9.28 -5.41
C ARG A 84 -4.21 -8.84 -5.13
N LEU A 85 -3.72 -7.96 -5.99
CA LEU A 85 -2.35 -7.46 -5.98
C LEU A 85 -2.38 -5.99 -5.59
N VAL A 86 -1.91 -5.68 -4.39
CA VAL A 86 -1.92 -4.31 -3.87
C VAL A 86 -0.49 -3.78 -3.82
N THR A 87 -0.20 -2.72 -4.56
CA THR A 87 1.07 -2.01 -4.37
C THR A 87 1.04 -1.28 -3.02
N SER A 88 2.06 -1.45 -2.18
CA SER A 88 2.03 -1.02 -0.77
C SER A 88 3.31 -0.29 -0.32
N VAL A 89 3.56 0.89 -0.78
CA VAL A 89 2.81 1.65 -1.79
C VAL A 89 3.77 2.01 -2.92
N THR A 90 3.29 2.13 -4.15
CA THR A 90 4.11 2.67 -5.24
C THR A 90 4.47 4.12 -4.94
N VAL A 91 5.74 4.44 -4.95
CA VAL A 91 6.20 5.82 -4.89
C VAL A 91 6.02 6.44 -6.28
N VAL A 92 4.91 7.14 -6.47
CA VAL A 92 4.45 7.60 -7.79
C VAL A 92 5.52 8.40 -8.56
N PRO A 93 6.29 9.32 -7.94
CA PRO A 93 7.32 10.06 -8.65
C PRO A 93 8.55 9.25 -9.11
N HIS A 94 8.73 8.00 -8.65
CA HIS A 94 9.91 7.19 -9.00
C HIS A 94 9.94 6.71 -10.45
N ARG A 95 8.81 6.76 -11.16
CA ARG A 95 8.71 6.33 -12.57
C ARG A 95 8.02 7.41 -13.39
N PRO A 96 8.42 7.63 -14.67
CA PRO A 96 7.69 8.53 -15.56
C PRO A 96 6.22 8.15 -15.66
N ALA A 97 5.31 9.12 -15.58
CA ALA A 97 3.86 8.89 -15.49
C ALA A 97 3.30 8.00 -16.60
N VAL A 98 3.69 8.25 -17.85
CA VAL A 98 3.21 7.47 -19.02
C VAL A 98 3.68 6.02 -18.96
N LEU A 99 4.95 5.80 -18.58
CA LEU A 99 5.49 4.44 -18.40
C LEU A 99 4.79 3.72 -17.26
N GLN A 100 4.63 4.38 -16.12
CA GLN A 100 3.93 3.82 -14.96
C GLN A 100 2.48 3.46 -15.29
N ALA A 101 1.74 4.36 -15.96
CA ALA A 101 0.38 4.10 -16.42
C ALA A 101 0.32 2.85 -17.32
N LYS A 102 1.31 2.71 -18.23
CA LYS A 102 1.40 1.57 -19.14
C LYS A 102 1.65 0.26 -18.40
N MET A 103 2.60 0.24 -17.47
CA MET A 103 2.92 -0.94 -16.66
C MET A 103 1.71 -1.38 -15.84
N LEU A 104 1.04 -0.45 -15.17
CA LEU A 104 -0.15 -0.73 -14.34
C LEU A 104 -1.32 -1.24 -15.18
N ALA A 105 -1.60 -0.63 -16.34
CA ALA A 105 -2.63 -1.12 -17.26
C ALA A 105 -2.33 -2.55 -17.76
N THR A 106 -1.07 -2.81 -18.10
CA THR A 106 -0.61 -4.14 -18.52
C THR A 106 -0.80 -5.17 -17.40
N ILE A 107 -0.38 -4.84 -16.17
CA ILE A 107 -0.58 -5.72 -15.01
C ILE A 107 -2.07 -5.97 -14.76
N ASP A 108 -2.92 -4.95 -14.89
CA ASP A 108 -4.36 -5.11 -14.70
C ASP A 108 -4.97 -6.08 -15.72
N VAL A 109 -4.57 -6.00 -16.98
CA VAL A 109 -4.98 -6.94 -18.02
C VAL A 109 -4.46 -8.35 -17.73
N LEU A 110 -3.17 -8.51 -17.48
CA LEU A 110 -2.55 -9.81 -17.23
C LEU A 110 -3.09 -10.48 -15.96
N SER A 111 -3.41 -9.70 -14.94
CA SER A 111 -4.03 -10.18 -13.71
C SER A 111 -5.54 -10.35 -13.80
N LYS A 112 -6.17 -10.04 -14.94
CA LYS A 112 -7.63 -10.07 -15.13
C LYS A 112 -8.38 -9.19 -14.10
N GLY A 113 -7.89 -7.96 -13.90
CA GLY A 113 -8.53 -6.98 -13.03
C GLY A 113 -8.31 -7.18 -11.54
N ARG A 114 -7.20 -7.80 -11.13
CA ARG A 114 -6.87 -8.01 -9.71
C ARG A 114 -5.97 -6.93 -9.11
N LEU A 115 -5.57 -5.91 -9.87
CA LEU A 115 -4.70 -4.85 -9.39
C LEU A 115 -5.47 -3.85 -8.51
N THR A 116 -4.86 -3.44 -7.39
CA THR A 116 -5.18 -2.23 -6.62
C THR A 116 -3.92 -1.38 -6.57
N PHE A 117 -4.02 -0.16 -7.07
CA PHE A 117 -2.90 0.77 -7.15
C PHE A 117 -2.78 1.56 -5.84
N GLY A 118 -2.06 0.99 -4.88
CA GLY A 118 -1.71 1.69 -3.65
C GLY A 118 -0.55 2.65 -3.89
N ILE A 119 -0.69 3.92 -3.50
CA ILE A 119 0.22 4.99 -3.84
C ILE A 119 0.75 5.77 -2.64
N GLY A 120 1.96 6.28 -2.78
CA GLY A 120 2.59 7.22 -1.87
C GLY A 120 3.44 8.26 -2.60
N ALA A 121 3.76 9.34 -1.92
CA ALA A 121 4.60 10.41 -2.49
C ALA A 121 6.11 10.17 -2.28
N GLY A 122 6.50 9.20 -1.45
CA GLY A 122 7.88 8.94 -1.09
C GLY A 122 8.40 9.74 0.11
N TRP A 123 9.45 9.22 0.74
CA TRP A 123 10.07 9.80 1.94
C TRP A 123 11.60 9.91 1.84
N MET A 124 12.25 9.08 1.02
CA MET A 124 13.71 8.97 0.92
C MET A 124 14.23 9.88 -0.20
N LYS A 125 14.72 11.07 0.18
CA LYS A 125 15.22 12.08 -0.75
C LYS A 125 16.34 11.53 -1.63
N GLU A 126 17.24 10.76 -1.05
CA GLU A 126 18.42 10.21 -1.71
C GLU A 126 18.05 9.20 -2.81
N GLU A 127 16.94 8.49 -2.67
CA GLU A 127 16.42 7.62 -3.73
C GLU A 127 15.91 8.44 -4.93
N PHE A 128 15.24 9.58 -4.70
CA PHE A 128 14.83 10.50 -5.76
C PHE A 128 16.03 11.03 -6.54
N GLU A 129 17.09 11.39 -5.85
CA GLU A 129 18.33 11.91 -6.46
C GLU A 129 19.01 10.82 -7.30
N ALA A 130 19.11 9.59 -6.78
CA ALA A 130 19.71 8.45 -7.48
C ALA A 130 18.92 8.06 -8.75
N LEU A 131 17.59 8.21 -8.73
CA LEU A 131 16.73 7.90 -9.86
C LEU A 131 16.66 9.03 -10.91
N GLY A 132 17.17 10.23 -10.60
CA GLY A 132 17.08 11.38 -11.51
C GLY A 132 15.64 11.83 -11.81
N VAL A 133 14.72 11.58 -10.89
CA VAL A 133 13.28 11.92 -11.00
C VAL A 133 13.03 13.37 -10.52
N PRO A 134 11.80 13.91 -10.69
CA PRO A 134 11.50 15.27 -10.25
C PRO A 134 11.91 15.54 -8.79
N PRO A 135 12.34 16.77 -8.45
CA PRO A 135 12.93 17.08 -7.15
C PRO A 135 12.05 16.69 -5.96
N PHE A 136 12.66 16.12 -4.94
CA PHE A 136 11.97 15.64 -3.73
C PHE A 136 10.97 16.65 -3.10
N PRO A 137 11.25 17.96 -3.00
CA PRO A 137 10.27 18.93 -2.48
C PRO A 137 8.97 19.00 -3.30
N ALA A 138 9.02 18.69 -4.59
CA ALA A 138 7.87 18.71 -5.48
C ALA A 138 7.05 17.40 -5.47
N ARG A 139 7.51 16.36 -4.75
CA ARG A 139 6.95 15.00 -4.81
C ARG A 139 5.43 14.92 -4.65
N GLY A 140 4.86 15.76 -3.79
CA GLY A 140 3.40 15.79 -3.59
C GLY A 140 2.66 16.29 -4.83
N ALA A 141 3.08 17.41 -5.42
CA ALA A 141 2.50 17.95 -6.63
C ALA A 141 2.71 17.05 -7.85
N VAL A 142 3.90 16.44 -7.95
CA VAL A 142 4.21 15.43 -8.98
C VAL A 142 3.27 14.22 -8.86
N THR A 143 3.05 13.73 -7.63
CA THR A 143 2.11 12.62 -7.38
C THR A 143 0.70 12.97 -7.85
N ASP A 144 0.20 14.15 -7.50
CA ASP A 144 -1.15 14.57 -7.85
C ASP A 144 -1.32 14.70 -9.36
N GLU A 145 -0.34 15.29 -10.05
CA GLU A 145 -0.37 15.45 -11.50
C GLU A 145 -0.22 14.10 -12.23
N TYR A 146 0.68 13.23 -11.77
CA TYR A 146 0.87 11.90 -12.37
C TYR A 146 -0.36 11.01 -12.24
N LEU A 147 -1.09 11.08 -11.13
CA LEU A 147 -2.35 10.36 -10.98
C LEU A 147 -3.42 10.85 -11.96
N GLN A 148 -3.50 12.16 -12.19
CA GLN A 148 -4.42 12.72 -13.19
C GLN A 148 -4.04 12.29 -14.60
N ALA A 149 -2.75 12.33 -14.95
CA ALA A 149 -2.25 11.86 -16.22
C ALA A 149 -2.51 10.34 -16.45
N CYS A 150 -2.32 9.52 -15.42
CA CYS A 150 -2.66 8.10 -15.47
C CYS A 150 -4.15 7.88 -15.75
N ARG A 151 -5.02 8.58 -15.04
CA ARG A 151 -6.47 8.50 -15.27
C ARG A 151 -6.85 8.92 -16.69
N GLU A 152 -6.27 9.99 -17.20
CA GLU A 152 -6.48 10.43 -18.59
C GLU A 152 -6.12 9.29 -19.58
N LEU A 153 -4.92 8.70 -19.42
CA LEU A 153 -4.47 7.59 -20.26
C LEU A 153 -5.36 6.35 -20.17
N TRP A 154 -5.87 6.03 -18.98
CA TRP A 154 -6.69 4.82 -18.76
C TRP A 154 -8.13 4.95 -19.23
N THR A 155 -8.68 6.17 -19.26
CA THR A 155 -10.13 6.37 -19.43
C THR A 155 -10.52 7.02 -20.76
N LYS A 156 -9.60 7.72 -21.42
CA LYS A 156 -9.90 8.44 -22.66
C LYS A 156 -9.40 7.71 -23.88
N ASP A 157 -10.20 7.70 -24.95
CA ASP A 157 -9.81 7.12 -26.24
C ASP A 157 -8.69 7.94 -26.90
N ASN A 158 -8.78 9.26 -26.81
CA ASN A 158 -7.79 10.22 -27.31
C ASN A 158 -7.19 10.99 -26.13
N PRO A 159 -6.29 10.37 -25.36
CA PRO A 159 -5.77 11.00 -24.16
C PRO A 159 -4.83 12.18 -24.50
N GLN A 160 -5.02 13.29 -23.79
CA GLN A 160 -4.15 14.45 -23.87
C GLN A 160 -4.01 15.10 -22.48
N PHE A 161 -2.82 15.56 -22.17
CA PHE A 161 -2.53 16.17 -20.88
C PHE A 161 -1.46 17.25 -21.03
N ASP A 162 -1.71 18.43 -20.47
CA ASP A 162 -0.77 19.55 -20.46
C ASP A 162 -0.51 20.02 -19.03
N GLY A 163 0.29 19.24 -18.30
CA GLY A 163 0.70 19.54 -16.94
C GLY A 163 2.06 20.23 -16.87
N LYS A 164 2.49 20.48 -15.65
CA LYS A 164 3.83 21.04 -15.37
C LYS A 164 4.93 19.97 -15.49
N TYR A 165 4.65 18.76 -15.02
CA TYR A 165 5.63 17.67 -14.91
C TYR A 165 5.45 16.60 -16.00
N VAL A 166 4.28 16.53 -16.61
CA VAL A 166 4.00 15.59 -17.69
C VAL A 166 3.14 16.25 -18.76
N LYS A 167 3.50 16.04 -20.04
CA LYS A 167 2.73 16.53 -21.19
C LYS A 167 2.70 15.45 -22.25
N PHE A 168 1.51 15.21 -22.81
CA PHE A 168 1.34 14.37 -23.99
C PHE A 168 0.07 14.74 -24.75
N ALA A 169 0.13 14.58 -26.05
CA ALA A 169 -1.01 14.70 -26.96
C ALA A 169 -0.76 13.81 -28.18
N ASN A 170 -1.83 13.49 -28.90
CA ASN A 170 -1.76 12.67 -30.12
C ASN A 170 -1.05 11.32 -29.92
N VAL A 171 -1.43 10.61 -28.83
CA VAL A 171 -0.87 9.31 -28.47
C VAL A 171 -1.95 8.24 -28.47
N LEU A 172 -1.59 7.03 -28.88
CA LEU A 172 -2.38 5.83 -28.69
C LEU A 172 -1.91 5.15 -27.39
N PHE A 173 -2.84 4.89 -26.48
CA PHE A 173 -2.54 4.21 -25.22
C PHE A 173 -3.40 2.96 -25.08
N GLU A 174 -2.80 1.81 -25.40
CA GLU A 174 -3.40 0.48 -25.29
C GLU A 174 -2.39 -0.51 -24.69
N PRO A 175 -2.84 -1.53 -23.92
CA PRO A 175 -4.23 -1.77 -23.53
C PRO A 175 -4.73 -0.79 -22.49
N LYS A 176 -6.04 -0.56 -22.46
CA LYS A 176 -6.69 0.07 -21.31
C LYS A 176 -6.80 -0.97 -20.18
N PRO A 177 -6.84 -0.55 -18.89
CA PRO A 177 -7.18 -1.46 -17.81
C PRO A 177 -8.52 -2.17 -18.03
N VAL A 178 -8.63 -3.42 -17.56
CA VAL A 178 -9.92 -4.14 -17.59
C VAL A 178 -10.87 -3.63 -16.53
N GLN A 179 -10.37 -3.18 -15.40
CA GLN A 179 -11.17 -2.54 -14.34
C GLN A 179 -11.67 -1.16 -14.82
N LYS A 180 -12.94 -0.83 -14.57
CA LYS A 180 -13.55 0.42 -15.00
C LYS A 180 -14.01 1.23 -13.79
N PRO A 181 -13.76 2.55 -13.76
CA PRO A 181 -13.09 3.33 -14.82
C PRO A 181 -11.57 3.08 -14.91
N HIS A 182 -10.94 2.60 -13.86
CA HIS A 182 -9.52 2.26 -13.72
C HIS A 182 -9.31 1.34 -12.51
N PRO A 183 -8.12 0.75 -12.29
CA PRO A 183 -7.79 0.06 -11.04
C PRO A 183 -8.00 0.97 -9.83
N PRO A 184 -8.58 0.48 -8.72
CA PRO A 184 -8.78 1.31 -7.53
C PRO A 184 -7.47 1.94 -7.05
N ILE A 185 -7.49 3.23 -6.72
CA ILE A 185 -6.34 4.00 -6.23
C ILE A 185 -6.46 4.13 -4.72
N TRP A 186 -5.60 3.43 -3.97
CA TRP A 186 -5.52 3.54 -2.52
C TRP A 186 -4.36 4.46 -2.11
N VAL A 187 -4.65 5.47 -1.33
CA VAL A 187 -3.65 6.47 -0.91
C VAL A 187 -3.08 6.12 0.45
N GLY A 188 -1.78 5.88 0.49
CA GLY A 188 -1.02 5.66 1.73
C GLY A 188 -0.70 6.96 2.45
N GLY A 189 -0.47 6.83 3.76
CA GLY A 189 -0.03 7.91 4.64
C GLY A 189 -1.16 8.58 5.44
N GLU A 190 -0.74 9.25 6.52
CA GLU A 190 -1.60 9.77 7.61
C GLU A 190 -1.60 11.30 7.65
N SER A 191 -0.71 11.94 6.89
CA SER A 191 -0.54 13.40 6.88
C SER A 191 -1.73 14.14 6.26
N GLY A 192 -1.87 15.42 6.57
CA GLY A 192 -2.89 16.27 5.96
C GLY A 192 -2.90 16.25 4.43
N PRO A 193 -1.74 16.37 3.74
CA PRO A 193 -1.66 16.18 2.29
C PRO A 193 -2.14 14.81 1.79
N ALA A 194 -1.82 13.71 2.48
CA ALA A 194 -2.28 12.38 2.12
C ALA A 194 -3.81 12.25 2.21
N LEU A 195 -4.41 12.73 3.30
CA LEU A 195 -5.86 12.75 3.48
C LEU A 195 -6.57 13.60 2.41
N ARG A 196 -6.03 14.78 2.06
CA ARG A 196 -6.60 15.61 0.98
C ARG A 196 -6.49 14.92 -0.38
N ARG A 197 -5.37 14.23 -0.66
CA ARG A 197 -5.19 13.44 -1.88
C ARG A 197 -6.19 12.29 -1.94
N THR A 198 -6.39 11.57 -0.84
CA THR A 198 -7.42 10.53 -0.75
C THR A 198 -8.79 11.12 -1.07
N ALA A 199 -9.16 12.22 -0.42
CA ALA A 199 -10.45 12.87 -0.60
C ALA A 199 -10.69 13.34 -2.04
N ALA A 200 -9.67 13.87 -2.72
CA ALA A 200 -9.81 14.42 -4.07
C ALA A 200 -9.60 13.36 -5.18
N LEU A 201 -8.64 12.47 -5.01
CA LEU A 201 -8.14 11.59 -6.08
C LEU A 201 -8.16 10.10 -5.73
N GLY A 202 -8.30 9.70 -4.48
CA GLY A 202 -8.24 8.29 -4.06
C GLY A 202 -9.60 7.60 -4.14
N ASP A 203 -9.56 6.29 -4.27
CA ASP A 203 -10.72 5.41 -4.10
C ASP A 203 -10.66 4.68 -2.75
N GLY A 204 -9.52 4.76 -2.05
CA GLY A 204 -9.33 4.23 -0.71
C GLY A 204 -8.25 4.96 0.08
N TRP A 205 -8.32 4.86 1.40
CA TRP A 205 -7.31 5.33 2.34
C TRP A 205 -6.60 4.13 2.98
N TYR A 206 -5.27 4.11 2.89
CA TYR A 206 -4.44 2.98 3.29
C TYR A 206 -3.29 3.42 4.21
N PRO A 207 -3.58 3.77 5.49
CA PRO A 207 -2.58 4.16 6.47
C PRO A 207 -1.86 2.95 7.09
N ILE A 208 -0.69 3.24 7.68
CA ILE A 208 0.12 2.27 8.44
C ILE A 208 -0.15 2.33 9.96
N GLY A 209 -0.55 3.47 10.48
CA GLY A 209 -0.83 3.66 11.90
C GLY A 209 0.38 3.96 12.79
N THR A 210 1.60 3.59 12.42
CA THR A 210 2.81 3.73 13.25
C THR A 210 3.61 5.01 13.03
N ASN A 211 3.16 5.93 12.19
CA ASN A 211 3.84 7.19 11.94
C ASN A 211 3.90 8.06 13.21
N PRO A 212 5.09 8.34 13.81
CA PRO A 212 5.20 9.09 15.06
C PRO A 212 4.60 10.49 15.02
N GLN A 213 4.57 11.13 13.86
CA GLN A 213 4.00 12.47 13.66
C GLN A 213 2.47 12.45 13.48
N HIS A 214 1.91 11.30 13.11
CA HIS A 214 0.50 11.14 12.76
C HIS A 214 0.00 9.76 13.17
N ARG A 215 0.18 9.41 14.47
CA ARG A 215 -0.18 8.09 14.99
C ARG A 215 -1.66 7.78 14.80
N LEU A 216 -1.94 6.57 14.35
CA LEU A 216 -3.28 5.99 14.26
C LEU A 216 -3.32 4.62 14.97
N ASP A 217 -2.54 4.47 16.03
CA ASP A 217 -2.26 3.25 16.76
C ASP A 217 -3.22 2.99 17.94
N SER A 218 -4.28 3.79 18.07
CA SER A 218 -5.43 3.54 18.94
C SER A 218 -6.74 3.74 18.20
N MET A 219 -7.82 3.07 18.64
CA MET A 219 -9.15 3.22 18.02
C MET A 219 -9.62 4.67 18.01
N LYS A 220 -9.36 5.41 19.09
CA LYS A 220 -9.69 6.83 19.21
C LYS A 220 -9.03 7.67 18.12
N ARG A 221 -7.73 7.48 17.91
CA ARG A 221 -6.98 8.20 16.87
C ARG A 221 -7.41 7.81 15.47
N PHE A 222 -7.59 6.52 15.24
CA PHE A 222 -7.99 6.02 13.93
C PHE A 222 -9.39 6.50 13.56
N ALA A 223 -10.37 6.41 14.47
CA ALA A 223 -11.72 6.92 14.26
C ALA A 223 -11.74 8.43 13.96
N ALA A 224 -10.93 9.22 14.69
CA ALA A 224 -10.78 10.65 14.42
C ALA A 224 -10.18 10.90 13.01
N GLY A 225 -9.22 10.08 12.57
CA GLY A 225 -8.68 10.11 11.22
C GLY A 225 -9.72 9.83 10.14
N VAL A 226 -10.56 8.80 10.35
CA VAL A 226 -11.67 8.45 9.46
C VAL A 226 -12.68 9.60 9.35
N GLU A 227 -13.08 10.21 10.46
CA GLU A 227 -14.01 11.34 10.44
C GLU A 227 -13.43 12.55 9.74
N ARG A 228 -12.13 12.82 9.94
CA ARG A 228 -11.42 13.87 9.19
C ARG A 228 -11.43 13.60 7.69
N LEU A 229 -11.15 12.36 7.28
CA LEU A 229 -11.21 11.97 5.87
C LEU A 229 -12.62 12.14 5.30
N ARG A 230 -13.64 11.66 6.00
CA ARG A 230 -15.05 11.80 5.59
C ARG A 230 -15.45 13.25 5.36
N ARG A 231 -15.03 14.14 6.27
CA ARG A 231 -15.25 15.59 6.11
C ARG A 231 -14.57 16.13 4.86
N LEU A 232 -13.26 15.87 4.68
CA LEU A 232 -12.50 16.33 3.52
C LEU A 232 -13.08 15.78 2.20
N THR A 233 -13.61 14.57 2.20
CA THR A 233 -14.23 13.96 1.01
C THR A 233 -15.52 14.69 0.64
N ARG A 234 -16.35 15.06 1.63
CA ARG A 234 -17.54 15.91 1.40
C ARG A 234 -17.16 17.29 0.90
N GLU A 235 -16.13 17.91 1.48
CA GLU A 235 -15.60 19.22 1.04
C GLU A 235 -15.09 19.16 -0.41
N ALA A 236 -14.57 18.02 -0.84
CA ALA A 236 -14.17 17.76 -2.23
C ALA A 236 -15.34 17.41 -3.17
N GLY A 237 -16.59 17.47 -2.71
CA GLY A 237 -17.78 17.16 -3.49
C GLY A 237 -17.98 15.67 -3.79
N ARG A 238 -17.32 14.78 -3.02
CA ARG A 238 -17.40 13.32 -3.20
C ARG A 238 -18.15 12.66 -2.04
N ASP A 239 -18.69 11.49 -2.33
CA ASP A 239 -19.37 10.64 -1.33
C ASP A 239 -18.34 9.87 -0.48
N PRO A 240 -18.26 10.12 0.84
CA PRO A 240 -17.34 9.38 1.73
C PRO A 240 -17.61 7.87 1.79
N ALA A 241 -18.83 7.43 1.52
CA ALA A 241 -19.18 5.99 1.53
C ALA A 241 -18.53 5.21 0.37
N LYS A 242 -18.03 5.92 -0.65
CA LYS A 242 -17.31 5.33 -1.80
C LYS A 242 -15.80 5.28 -1.60
N ILE A 243 -15.30 5.67 -0.45
CA ILE A 243 -13.87 5.57 -0.12
C ILE A 243 -13.66 4.32 0.72
N ASP A 244 -12.91 3.38 0.18
CA ASP A 244 -12.47 2.19 0.93
C ASP A 244 -11.61 2.61 2.13
N LEU A 245 -11.83 1.96 3.26
CA LEU A 245 -10.97 2.09 4.42
C LEU A 245 -10.13 0.81 4.56
N ALA A 246 -8.83 0.96 4.48
CA ALA A 246 -7.85 -0.10 4.68
C ALA A 246 -6.95 0.25 5.87
N TYR A 247 -6.28 -0.75 6.44
CA TYR A 247 -5.28 -0.54 7.50
C TYR A 247 -4.14 -1.53 7.36
N ARG A 248 -2.90 -1.01 7.32
CA ARG A 248 -1.70 -1.84 7.27
C ARG A 248 -1.12 -2.06 8.64
N VAL A 249 -1.04 -3.32 9.06
CA VAL A 249 -0.46 -3.74 10.33
C VAL A 249 0.96 -4.24 10.11
N THR A 250 1.94 -3.47 10.52
CA THR A 250 3.36 -3.85 10.38
C THR A 250 3.86 -4.71 11.53
N ASN A 251 3.37 -4.45 12.74
CA ASN A 251 3.74 -5.18 13.95
C ASN A 251 2.47 -5.48 14.76
N TRP A 252 2.41 -6.66 15.36
CA TRP A 252 1.26 -7.13 16.14
C TRP A 252 1.68 -8.17 17.18
N GLY A 253 0.82 -8.38 18.20
CA GLY A 253 0.99 -9.39 19.21
C GLY A 253 1.60 -8.87 20.53
N ARG A 254 2.03 -9.80 21.39
CA ARG A 254 2.48 -9.57 22.76
C ARG A 254 3.74 -8.70 22.89
N SER A 255 4.55 -8.59 21.83
CA SER A 255 5.75 -7.77 21.84
C SER A 255 5.48 -6.27 21.79
N LEU A 256 4.26 -5.87 21.43
CA LEU A 256 3.87 -4.46 21.42
C LEU A 256 3.45 -4.00 22.82
N PRO A 257 3.76 -2.73 23.20
CA PRO A 257 3.21 -2.11 24.40
C PRO A 257 1.66 -2.17 24.37
N ALA A 258 1.05 -2.55 25.49
CA ALA A 258 -0.40 -2.70 25.59
C ALA A 258 -1.18 -1.37 25.42
N ARG A 259 -0.51 -0.22 25.72
CA ARG A 259 -1.08 1.11 25.58
C ARG A 259 -0.29 1.96 24.59
N ALA A 260 -1.00 2.79 23.86
CA ALA A 260 -0.44 3.88 23.08
C ALA A 260 -0.09 5.06 24.00
N ASP A 261 0.62 6.06 23.49
CA ASP A 261 1.05 7.24 24.26
C ASP A 261 -0.11 8.21 24.58
N ASP A 262 -1.30 8.02 23.98
CA ASP A 262 -2.55 8.70 24.35
C ASP A 262 -3.27 8.04 25.55
N GLY A 263 -2.68 6.99 26.14
CA GLY A 263 -3.24 6.24 27.26
C GLY A 263 -4.28 5.18 26.86
N GLU A 264 -4.74 5.18 25.62
CA GLU A 264 -5.70 4.21 25.11
C GLU A 264 -5.03 2.85 24.82
N ARG A 265 -5.82 1.80 24.63
CA ARG A 265 -5.32 0.51 24.18
C ARG A 265 -4.63 0.68 22.81
N ARG A 266 -3.43 0.11 22.69
CA ARG A 266 -2.74 0.08 21.39
C ARG A 266 -3.36 -0.99 20.51
N LEU A 267 -3.72 -0.62 19.27
CA LEU A 267 -4.25 -1.55 18.28
C LEU A 267 -3.25 -2.66 17.97
N PHE A 268 -3.77 -3.87 17.83
CA PHE A 268 -3.03 -5.10 17.49
C PHE A 268 -1.98 -5.54 18.53
N SER A 269 -1.99 -4.97 19.74
CA SER A 269 -1.19 -5.46 20.86
C SER A 269 -1.90 -6.57 21.62
N GLY A 270 -1.16 -7.41 22.36
CA GLY A 270 -1.72 -8.43 23.27
C GLY A 270 -1.95 -9.78 22.64
N GLU A 271 -3.00 -10.46 23.11
CA GLU A 271 -3.34 -11.84 22.74
C GLU A 271 -4.21 -11.90 21.49
N SER A 272 -4.42 -13.13 20.97
CA SER A 272 -5.33 -13.36 19.83
C SER A 272 -6.74 -12.79 20.06
N ALA A 273 -7.29 -12.89 21.27
CA ALA A 273 -8.60 -12.34 21.59
C ALA A 273 -8.65 -10.80 21.49
N ASP A 274 -7.56 -10.15 21.88
CA ASP A 274 -7.41 -8.70 21.80
C ASP A 274 -7.39 -8.23 20.33
N ILE A 275 -6.62 -8.93 19.49
CA ILE A 275 -6.49 -8.63 18.06
C ILE A 275 -7.83 -8.86 17.34
N VAL A 276 -8.55 -9.92 17.68
CA VAL A 276 -9.91 -10.18 17.16
C VAL A 276 -10.87 -9.04 17.56
N GLY A 277 -10.76 -8.55 18.80
CA GLY A 277 -11.52 -7.38 19.27
C GLY A 277 -11.22 -6.13 18.47
N ASP A 278 -9.93 -5.85 18.20
CA ASP A 278 -9.49 -4.72 17.38
C ASP A 278 -10.03 -4.81 15.94
N LEU A 279 -9.97 -6.00 15.32
CA LEU A 279 -10.50 -6.23 13.98
C LEU A 279 -12.03 -6.00 13.89
N ARG A 280 -12.79 -6.46 14.91
CA ARG A 280 -14.22 -6.19 14.99
C ARG A 280 -14.52 -4.71 15.13
N ALA A 281 -13.80 -4.00 16.02
CA ALA A 281 -13.96 -2.57 16.20
C ALA A 281 -13.65 -1.78 14.93
N LEU A 282 -12.59 -2.15 14.21
CA LEU A 282 -12.27 -1.56 12.92
C LEU A 282 -13.36 -1.80 11.86
N ARG A 283 -13.91 -3.01 11.80
CA ARG A 283 -15.03 -3.35 10.91
C ARG A 283 -16.27 -2.48 11.21
N ASP A 284 -16.57 -2.28 12.49
CA ASP A 284 -17.76 -1.54 12.92
C ASP A 284 -17.70 -0.05 12.51
N ILE A 285 -16.52 0.52 12.31
CA ILE A 285 -16.35 1.87 11.76
C ILE A 285 -16.18 1.91 10.23
N GLY A 286 -16.27 0.74 9.56
CA GLY A 286 -16.29 0.61 8.11
C GLY A 286 -14.97 0.22 7.46
N VAL A 287 -13.97 -0.24 8.22
CA VAL A 287 -12.73 -0.77 7.62
C VAL A 287 -13.06 -2.08 6.89
N GLY A 288 -12.80 -2.07 5.58
CA GLY A 288 -13.05 -3.21 4.70
C GLY A 288 -11.82 -4.10 4.49
N HIS A 289 -10.62 -3.59 4.74
CA HIS A 289 -9.36 -4.25 4.36
C HIS A 289 -8.30 -4.10 5.44
N VAL A 290 -7.67 -5.21 5.85
CA VAL A 290 -6.56 -5.20 6.80
C VAL A 290 -5.48 -6.17 6.32
N ASP A 291 -4.22 -5.73 6.24
CA ASP A 291 -3.10 -6.62 5.93
C ASP A 291 -2.05 -6.66 7.03
N PHE A 292 -1.39 -7.80 7.12
CA PHE A 292 -0.42 -8.11 8.14
C PHE A 292 0.93 -8.48 7.53
N ASN A 293 2.00 -8.08 8.20
CA ASN A 293 3.32 -8.61 7.90
C ASN A 293 3.57 -9.90 8.69
N PHE A 294 4.04 -10.91 7.98
CA PHE A 294 4.53 -12.16 8.57
C PHE A 294 6.03 -12.26 8.37
N GLY A 295 6.74 -12.51 9.46
CA GLY A 295 8.18 -12.77 9.45
C GLY A 295 8.48 -14.26 9.48
N GLY A 296 9.78 -14.59 9.33
CA GLY A 296 10.32 -15.93 9.46
C GLY A 296 11.71 -15.98 8.85
N ASP A 297 12.55 -16.88 9.35
CA ASP A 297 13.89 -17.09 8.79
C ASP A 297 13.85 -17.99 7.54
N THR A 298 12.73 -18.68 7.31
CA THR A 298 12.49 -19.54 6.16
C THR A 298 11.08 -19.35 5.60
N ALA A 299 10.88 -19.73 4.34
CA ALA A 299 9.56 -19.75 3.71
C ALA A 299 8.55 -20.60 4.51
N ASP A 300 8.97 -21.76 5.03
CA ASP A 300 8.13 -22.65 5.85
C ASP A 300 7.68 -21.97 7.14
N ALA A 301 8.58 -21.26 7.82
CA ALA A 301 8.26 -20.55 9.05
C ALA A 301 7.23 -19.40 8.79
N MET A 302 7.43 -18.64 7.72
CA MET A 302 6.51 -17.59 7.31
C MET A 302 5.12 -18.16 6.96
N ILE A 303 5.05 -19.18 6.12
CA ILE A 303 3.81 -19.86 5.71
C ILE A 303 3.08 -20.48 6.90
N ALA A 304 3.82 -21.14 7.81
CA ALA A 304 3.24 -21.68 9.04
C ALA A 304 2.68 -20.57 9.95
N GLY A 305 3.34 -19.41 10.02
CA GLY A 305 2.84 -18.24 10.71
C GLY A 305 1.54 -17.71 10.12
N MET A 306 1.47 -17.58 8.78
CA MET A 306 0.26 -17.19 8.05
C MET A 306 -0.90 -18.16 8.32
N ARG A 307 -0.66 -19.45 8.29
CA ARG A 307 -1.66 -20.51 8.54
C ARG A 307 -2.23 -20.41 9.96
N ARG A 308 -1.36 -20.38 10.98
CA ARG A 308 -1.79 -20.23 12.39
C ARG A 308 -2.60 -18.95 12.60
N PHE A 309 -2.14 -17.84 12.04
CA PHE A 309 -2.86 -16.57 12.16
C PHE A 309 -4.29 -16.68 11.58
N ARG A 310 -4.43 -17.29 10.41
CA ARG A 310 -5.74 -17.47 9.80
C ARG A 310 -6.65 -18.38 10.62
N GLU A 311 -6.12 -19.51 11.09
CA GLU A 311 -6.88 -20.49 11.89
C GLU A 311 -7.24 -19.94 13.27
N ASP A 312 -6.30 -19.30 13.98
CA ASP A 312 -6.47 -18.89 15.37
C ASP A 312 -7.19 -17.54 15.52
N LEU A 313 -7.06 -16.64 14.57
CA LEU A 313 -7.59 -15.28 14.66
C LEU A 313 -8.73 -15.04 13.65
N LEU A 314 -8.44 -15.18 12.34
CA LEU A 314 -9.39 -14.74 11.31
C LEU A 314 -10.67 -15.60 11.26
N SER A 315 -10.60 -16.86 11.67
CA SER A 315 -11.79 -17.73 11.83
C SER A 315 -12.76 -17.23 12.91
N ARG A 316 -12.32 -16.30 13.76
CA ARG A 316 -13.07 -15.78 14.93
C ARG A 316 -13.58 -14.35 14.75
N VAL A 317 -13.25 -13.65 13.65
CA VAL A 317 -13.70 -12.31 13.31
C VAL A 317 -15.03 -12.35 12.55
#